data_cf52e3683f85a92e1603f6df4e2c448f
#
_entry.id   cf52e3683f85a92e1603f6df4e2c448f
#
_cell.length_a   1.000
_cell.length_b   1.000
_cell.length_c   1.000
_cell.angle_alpha   90.00
_cell.angle_beta   90.00
_cell.angle_gamma   90.00
#
_symmetry.space_group_name_H-M   'P 1'
#
loop_
_entity.id
_entity.type
_entity.pdbx_description
1 polymer ?
#
loop_
_entity_poly.entity_id
_entity_poly.type
_entity_poly.pdbx_seq_one_letter_code
_entity_poly.pdbx_strand_id
1 'polypeptide(L)'
;MGDLTHFNEQGRARMVDVTEKAVTHRRAVAAGEIHVSPETMAHIKNGTMKKGDVLAVAQVAGIQAAKHNWELIPMCHPLPLTGIDITFHLSDQPCMVEIQAAVTCTGVTGVEMEALTAVSVAALTVYDMCKAVQKDMEITNIRLLEKSGGKSGDYKRED
;
A
#
# COMPACT_ATOMS: atom_id res chain seq x y z
N MET A 1 -10.76 -10.83 22.61
CA MET A 1 -11.48 -10.43 21.40
C MET A 1 -11.67 -8.92 21.48
N GLY A 2 -11.07 -8.13 20.58
CA GLY A 2 -11.26 -6.69 20.61
C GLY A 2 -12.69 -6.32 20.23
N ASP A 3 -13.23 -5.29 20.84
CA ASP A 3 -14.57 -4.79 20.52
C ASP A 3 -14.64 -4.35 19.06
N LEU A 4 -15.67 -4.80 18.34
CA LEU A 4 -15.97 -4.38 16.97
C LEU A 4 -16.52 -2.94 16.99
N THR A 5 -15.63 -1.96 16.91
CA THR A 5 -15.95 -0.53 17.09
C THR A 5 -16.58 0.14 15.87
N HIS A 6 -16.59 -0.53 14.71
CA HIS A 6 -17.10 0.02 13.46
C HIS A 6 -18.62 -0.19 13.23
N PHE A 7 -19.36 -0.54 14.28
CA PHE A 7 -20.81 -0.66 14.22
C PHE A 7 -21.47 0.32 15.18
N ASN A 8 -22.60 0.90 14.77
CA ASN A 8 -23.46 1.68 15.64
C ASN A 8 -24.47 0.77 16.37
N GLU A 9 -25.30 1.35 17.23
CA GLU A 9 -26.34 0.63 18.02
C GLU A 9 -27.35 -0.12 17.14
N GLN A 10 -27.50 0.27 15.86
CA GLN A 10 -28.36 -0.40 14.89
C GLN A 10 -27.63 -1.50 14.09
N GLY A 11 -26.37 -1.82 14.42
CA GLY A 11 -25.56 -2.80 13.71
C GLY A 11 -25.09 -2.35 12.32
N ARG A 12 -25.11 -1.04 12.05
CA ARG A 12 -24.65 -0.48 10.77
C ARG A 12 -23.23 0.07 10.88
N ALA A 13 -22.52 0.02 9.76
CA ALA A 13 -21.15 0.54 9.69
C ALA A 13 -21.07 2.03 10.06
N ARG A 14 -20.06 2.38 10.82
CA ARG A 14 -19.71 3.77 11.15
C ARG A 14 -18.20 3.97 11.12
N MET A 15 -17.78 5.18 10.80
CA MET A 15 -16.40 5.62 11.03
C MET A 15 -16.22 5.88 12.52
N VAL A 16 -15.17 5.28 13.11
CA VAL A 16 -14.90 5.40 14.57
C VAL A 16 -14.59 6.85 14.93
N ASP A 17 -15.18 7.35 16.01
CA ASP A 17 -14.81 8.63 16.59
C ASP A 17 -13.41 8.54 17.25
N VAL A 18 -12.51 9.39 16.81
CA VAL A 18 -11.11 9.45 17.29
C VAL A 18 -10.80 10.77 18.01
N THR A 19 -11.80 11.56 18.36
CA THR A 19 -11.65 12.87 19.00
C THR A 19 -10.79 12.81 20.26
N GLU A 20 -11.00 11.79 21.09
CA GLU A 20 -10.29 11.61 22.36
C GLU A 20 -8.93 10.91 22.23
N LYS A 21 -8.51 10.53 21.02
CA LYS A 21 -7.22 9.87 20.82
C LYS A 21 -6.09 10.88 20.78
N ALA A 22 -5.01 10.54 21.47
CA ALA A 22 -3.79 11.36 21.44
C ALA A 22 -3.17 11.38 20.04
N VAL A 23 -2.68 12.55 19.65
CA VAL A 23 -1.85 12.73 18.46
C VAL A 23 -0.47 12.14 18.71
N THR A 24 -0.10 11.13 17.93
CA THR A 24 1.19 10.45 18.04
C THR A 24 1.85 10.27 16.68
N HIS A 25 3.17 10.10 16.68
CA HIS A 25 3.87 9.69 15.46
C HIS A 25 3.50 8.24 15.12
N ARG A 26 3.16 8.01 13.85
CA ARG A 26 2.73 6.70 13.36
C ARG A 26 3.48 6.36 12.09
N ARG A 27 3.85 5.10 11.97
CA ARG A 27 4.48 4.55 10.79
C ARG A 27 3.89 3.17 10.47
N ALA A 28 3.71 2.89 9.20
CA ALA A 28 3.37 1.55 8.72
C ALA A 28 4.20 1.22 7.48
N VAL A 29 4.53 -0.04 7.33
CA VAL A 29 5.18 -0.59 6.13
C VAL A 29 4.34 -1.76 5.63
N ALA A 30 4.00 -1.71 4.36
CA ALA A 30 3.33 -2.79 3.65
C ALA A 30 4.19 -3.27 2.48
N ALA A 31 3.97 -4.49 2.05
CA ALA A 31 4.59 -5.06 0.87
C ALA A 31 3.57 -5.79 -0.01
N GLY A 32 3.92 -6.01 -1.25
CA GLY A 32 3.19 -6.81 -2.21
C GLY A 32 4.08 -7.20 -3.37
N GLU A 33 3.59 -8.08 -4.20
CA GLU A 33 4.34 -8.66 -5.32
C GLU A 33 3.49 -8.64 -6.57
N ILE A 34 4.13 -8.41 -7.71
CA ILE A 34 3.56 -8.72 -9.02
C ILE A 34 4.49 -9.66 -9.77
N HIS A 35 3.99 -10.86 -10.08
CA HIS A 35 4.69 -11.88 -10.82
C HIS A 35 4.57 -11.62 -12.30
N VAL A 36 5.69 -11.61 -12.99
CA VAL A 36 5.79 -11.27 -14.40
C VAL A 36 6.62 -12.32 -15.16
N SER A 37 6.50 -12.35 -16.47
CA SER A 37 7.37 -13.17 -17.31
C SER A 37 8.79 -12.58 -17.40
N PRO A 38 9.81 -13.39 -17.74
CA PRO A 38 11.15 -12.88 -18.01
C PRO A 38 11.20 -11.82 -19.10
N GLU A 39 10.35 -11.94 -20.12
CA GLU A 39 10.23 -10.93 -21.20
C GLU A 39 9.73 -9.59 -20.63
N THR A 40 8.67 -9.62 -19.84
CA THR A 40 8.13 -8.42 -19.19
C THR A 40 9.15 -7.79 -18.24
N MET A 41 9.87 -8.62 -17.46
CA MET A 41 10.96 -8.13 -16.59
C MET A 41 12.08 -7.45 -17.37
N ALA A 42 12.46 -8.01 -18.52
CA ALA A 42 13.47 -7.40 -19.37
C ALA A 42 13.03 -6.01 -19.87
N HIS A 43 11.77 -5.88 -20.26
CA HIS A 43 11.20 -4.57 -20.65
C HIS A 43 11.20 -3.56 -19.49
N ILE A 44 10.86 -4.00 -18.28
CA ILE A 44 10.89 -3.14 -17.08
C ILE A 44 12.32 -2.66 -16.82
N LYS A 45 13.29 -3.59 -16.77
CA LYS A 45 14.71 -3.29 -16.50
C LYS A 45 15.31 -2.36 -17.54
N ASN A 46 14.98 -2.54 -18.81
CA ASN A 46 15.56 -1.79 -19.92
C ASN A 46 14.79 -0.49 -20.27
N GLY A 47 13.68 -0.22 -19.60
CA GLY A 47 12.85 0.96 -19.89
C GLY A 47 12.26 0.97 -21.30
N THR A 48 11.95 -0.19 -21.86
CA THR A 48 11.49 -0.34 -23.24
C THR A 48 9.98 -0.51 -23.39
N MET A 49 9.21 -0.31 -22.32
CA MET A 49 7.75 -0.29 -22.39
C MET A 49 7.25 0.95 -23.15
N LYS A 50 6.29 0.76 -24.04
CA LYS A 50 5.71 1.85 -24.85
C LYS A 50 5.08 2.98 -24.03
N LYS A 51 4.58 2.66 -22.84
CA LYS A 51 3.97 3.63 -21.92
C LYS A 51 5.00 4.41 -21.09
N GLY A 52 6.30 4.10 -21.18
CA GLY A 52 7.36 4.79 -20.47
C GLY A 52 7.92 4.02 -19.28
N ASP A 53 8.49 4.75 -18.31
CA ASP A 53 9.13 4.18 -17.12
C ASP A 53 8.07 3.60 -16.15
N VAL A 54 8.00 2.28 -16.11
CA VAL A 54 7.01 1.53 -15.34
C VAL A 54 7.12 1.82 -13.85
N LEU A 55 8.33 1.78 -13.30
CA LEU A 55 8.54 1.92 -11.85
C LEU A 55 8.33 3.36 -11.40
N ALA A 56 8.76 4.35 -12.19
CA ALA A 56 8.54 5.75 -11.87
C ALA A 56 7.05 6.09 -11.84
N VAL A 57 6.28 5.62 -12.81
CA VAL A 57 4.82 5.83 -12.84
C VAL A 57 4.12 5.10 -11.69
N ALA A 58 4.52 3.85 -11.41
CA ALA A 58 3.97 3.08 -10.29
C ALA A 58 4.28 3.73 -8.93
N GLN A 59 5.46 4.30 -8.76
CA GLN A 59 5.84 5.03 -7.54
C GLN A 59 4.93 6.23 -7.31
N VAL A 60 4.75 7.08 -8.31
CA VAL A 60 3.86 8.25 -8.21
C VAL A 60 2.42 7.84 -7.96
N ALA A 61 1.94 6.80 -8.64
CA ALA A 61 0.58 6.28 -8.46
C ALA A 61 0.35 5.76 -7.02
N GLY A 62 1.33 5.04 -6.46
CA GLY A 62 1.26 4.55 -5.08
C GLY A 62 1.26 5.69 -4.05
N ILE A 63 2.08 6.71 -4.24
CA ILE A 63 2.09 7.92 -3.40
C ILE A 63 0.72 8.61 -3.45
N GLN A 64 0.18 8.79 -4.64
CA GLN A 64 -1.12 9.41 -4.84
C GLN A 64 -2.24 8.58 -4.18
N ALA A 65 -2.18 7.26 -4.30
CA ALA A 65 -3.15 6.35 -3.68
C ALA A 65 -3.15 6.43 -2.14
N ALA A 66 -1.98 6.51 -1.52
CA ALA A 66 -1.88 6.70 -0.07
C ALA A 66 -2.57 8.00 0.37
N LYS A 67 -2.38 9.10 -0.37
CA LYS A 67 -3.01 10.41 -0.08
C LYS A 67 -4.53 10.38 -0.24
N HIS A 68 -5.07 9.52 -1.10
CA HIS A 68 -6.50 9.41 -1.40
C HIS A 68 -7.14 8.14 -0.82
N ASN A 69 -6.44 7.42 0.08
CA ASN A 69 -6.95 6.19 0.68
C ASN A 69 -8.35 6.36 1.29
N TRP A 70 -8.60 7.45 1.99
CA TRP A 70 -9.88 7.73 2.66
C TRP A 70 -11.05 7.87 1.66
N GLU A 71 -10.80 8.21 0.40
CA GLU A 71 -11.81 8.24 -0.66
C GLU A 71 -12.15 6.84 -1.19
N LEU A 72 -11.22 5.88 -1.05
CA LEU A 72 -11.36 4.51 -1.55
C LEU A 72 -11.90 3.56 -0.48
N ILE A 73 -11.50 3.75 0.76
CA ILE A 73 -11.86 2.88 1.89
C ILE A 73 -12.83 3.65 2.80
N PRO A 74 -14.13 3.30 2.79
CA PRO A 74 -15.19 4.16 3.34
C PRO A 74 -15.04 4.54 4.81
N MET A 75 -14.51 3.63 5.65
CA MET A 75 -14.39 3.86 7.09
C MET A 75 -13.04 4.45 7.50
N CYS A 76 -12.14 4.75 6.56
CA CYS A 76 -10.87 5.39 6.85
C CYS A 76 -11.01 6.90 7.03
N HIS A 77 -10.29 7.43 8.01
CA HIS A 77 -10.19 8.87 8.24
C HIS A 77 -9.23 9.52 7.24
N PRO A 78 -9.49 10.76 6.78
CA PRO A 78 -8.48 11.55 6.09
C PRO A 78 -7.36 11.91 7.09
N LEU A 79 -6.11 11.61 6.75
CA LEU A 79 -4.97 11.79 7.63
C LEU A 79 -3.94 12.75 7.04
N PRO A 80 -3.29 13.59 7.87
CA PRO A 80 -2.21 14.47 7.44
C PRO A 80 -0.92 13.67 7.30
N LEU A 81 -0.73 12.96 6.19
CA LEU A 81 0.46 12.18 5.94
C LEU A 81 1.70 13.08 5.85
N THR A 82 2.77 12.66 6.53
CA THR A 82 4.03 13.42 6.61
C THR A 82 5.14 12.82 5.76
N GLY A 83 5.03 11.56 5.36
CA GLY A 83 6.00 10.92 4.49
C GLY A 83 5.39 9.67 3.83
N ILE A 84 5.75 9.46 2.58
CA ILE A 84 5.41 8.27 1.80
C ILE A 84 6.64 7.92 0.98
N ASP A 85 7.18 6.73 1.21
CA ASP A 85 8.31 6.20 0.44
C ASP A 85 7.94 4.83 -0.15
N ILE A 86 8.17 4.67 -1.43
CA ILE A 86 7.88 3.43 -2.14
C ILE A 86 9.16 2.94 -2.81
N THR A 87 9.50 1.70 -2.54
CA THR A 87 10.68 1.04 -3.11
C THR A 87 10.29 -0.21 -3.89
N PHE A 88 11.10 -0.54 -4.88
CA PHE A 88 10.93 -1.71 -5.73
C PHE A 88 12.17 -2.59 -5.66
N HIS A 89 11.95 -3.89 -5.56
CA HIS A 89 12.99 -4.90 -5.70
C HIS A 89 12.64 -5.83 -6.86
N LEU A 90 13.54 -5.95 -7.82
CA LEU A 90 13.34 -6.80 -9.00
C LEU A 90 14.06 -8.15 -8.77
N SER A 91 13.29 -9.23 -8.80
CA SER A 91 13.79 -10.59 -8.67
C SER A 91 13.61 -11.35 -9.98
N ASP A 92 14.60 -12.16 -10.34
CA ASP A 92 14.53 -13.03 -11.51
C ASP A 92 14.07 -14.46 -11.15
N GLN A 93 14.20 -14.86 -9.86
CA GLN A 93 13.79 -16.18 -9.36
C GLN A 93 13.23 -16.07 -7.93
N PRO A 94 11.92 -16.08 -7.72
CA PRO A 94 10.89 -16.04 -8.77
C PRO A 94 10.92 -14.71 -9.52
N CYS A 95 10.45 -14.72 -10.78
CA CYS A 95 10.42 -13.51 -11.60
C CYS A 95 9.27 -12.59 -11.15
N MET A 96 9.59 -11.56 -10.40
CA MET A 96 8.61 -10.66 -9.80
C MET A 96 9.18 -9.27 -9.49
N VAL A 97 8.31 -8.31 -9.39
CA VAL A 97 8.56 -7.00 -8.78
C VAL A 97 7.98 -7.02 -7.38
N GLU A 98 8.82 -6.95 -6.36
CA GLU A 98 8.39 -6.69 -5.00
C GLU A 98 8.28 -5.18 -4.78
N ILE A 99 7.20 -4.78 -4.10
CA ILE A 99 6.87 -3.39 -3.82
C ILE A 99 6.75 -3.23 -2.31
N GLN A 100 7.44 -2.24 -1.75
CA GLN A 100 7.24 -1.85 -0.36
C GLN A 100 6.82 -0.39 -0.29
N ALA A 101 5.89 -0.08 0.61
CA ALA A 101 5.48 1.27 0.92
C ALA A 101 5.61 1.53 2.41
N ALA A 102 6.36 2.56 2.77
CA ALA A 102 6.46 3.09 4.12
C ALA A 102 5.70 4.42 4.20
N VAL A 103 4.74 4.52 5.10
CA VAL A 103 3.92 5.72 5.29
C VAL A 103 4.07 6.20 6.72
N THR A 104 4.21 7.51 6.90
CA THR A 104 4.29 8.16 8.21
C THR A 104 3.23 9.24 8.35
N CYS A 105 2.78 9.44 9.57
CA CYS A 105 1.80 10.44 9.94
C CYS A 105 2.02 10.85 11.39
N THR A 106 1.73 12.10 11.70
CA THR A 106 1.51 12.56 13.08
C THR A 106 0.01 12.80 13.23
N GLY A 107 -0.69 11.87 13.88
CA GLY A 107 -2.14 11.86 13.88
C GLY A 107 -2.77 10.94 14.92
N VAL A 108 -4.08 10.82 14.84
CA VAL A 108 -4.93 10.16 15.84
C VAL A 108 -5.23 8.68 15.53
N THR A 109 -4.89 8.21 14.33
CA THR A 109 -5.07 6.81 13.94
C THR A 109 -3.89 6.32 13.10
N GLY A 110 -3.75 5.01 12.94
CA GLY A 110 -2.66 4.39 12.18
C GLY A 110 -2.78 4.60 10.68
N VAL A 111 -1.69 4.33 9.98
CA VAL A 111 -1.52 4.52 8.52
C VAL A 111 -1.34 3.19 7.77
N GLU A 112 -1.82 2.10 8.34
CA GLU A 112 -1.72 0.76 7.74
C GLU A 112 -2.44 0.70 6.41
N MET A 113 -3.65 1.27 6.34
CA MET A 113 -4.45 1.25 5.12
C MET A 113 -3.83 2.10 4.01
N GLU A 114 -3.23 3.23 4.36
CA GLU A 114 -2.51 4.07 3.42
C GLU A 114 -1.32 3.32 2.80
N ALA A 115 -0.56 2.58 3.60
CA ALA A 115 0.55 1.76 3.13
C ALA A 115 0.08 0.59 2.24
N LEU A 116 -0.96 -0.14 2.65
CA LEU A 116 -1.55 -1.24 1.87
C LEU A 116 -2.14 -0.76 0.55
N THR A 117 -2.82 0.37 0.55
CA THR A 117 -3.40 0.97 -0.65
C THR A 117 -2.30 1.44 -1.61
N ALA A 118 -1.23 2.04 -1.08
CA ALA A 118 -0.08 2.45 -1.88
C ALA A 118 0.54 1.27 -2.65
N VAL A 119 0.81 0.16 -1.96
CA VAL A 119 1.35 -1.06 -2.57
C VAL A 119 0.40 -1.63 -3.63
N SER A 120 -0.89 -1.70 -3.31
CA SER A 120 -1.91 -2.25 -4.21
C SER A 120 -2.02 -1.46 -5.51
N VAL A 121 -2.07 -0.15 -5.43
CA VAL A 121 -2.18 0.72 -6.61
C VAL A 121 -0.87 0.79 -7.39
N ALA A 122 0.28 0.74 -6.73
CA ALA A 122 1.57 0.60 -7.42
C ALA A 122 1.63 -0.69 -8.23
N ALA A 123 1.19 -1.83 -7.67
CA ALA A 123 1.13 -3.10 -8.37
C ALA A 123 0.14 -3.07 -9.55
N LEU A 124 -1.05 -2.50 -9.37
CA LEU A 124 -2.02 -2.30 -10.45
C LEU A 124 -1.46 -1.41 -11.57
N THR A 125 -0.64 -0.43 -11.23
CA THR A 125 0.00 0.45 -12.21
C THR A 125 1.07 -0.28 -13.00
N VAL A 126 1.87 -1.13 -12.36
CA VAL A 126 2.79 -2.04 -13.07
C VAL A 126 2.01 -2.91 -14.05
N TYR A 127 0.89 -3.50 -13.62
CA TYR A 127 0.02 -4.29 -14.48
C TYR A 127 -0.47 -3.47 -15.68
N ASP A 128 -1.03 -2.29 -15.46
CA ASP A 128 -1.54 -1.43 -16.54
C ASP A 128 -0.45 -1.04 -17.55
N MET A 129 0.75 -0.73 -17.04
CA MET A 129 1.88 -0.34 -17.88
C MET A 129 2.41 -1.51 -18.75
N CYS A 130 2.28 -2.76 -18.26
CA CYS A 130 2.84 -3.95 -18.90
C CYS A 130 1.81 -4.82 -19.64
N LYS A 131 0.51 -4.60 -19.48
CA LYS A 131 -0.56 -5.48 -20.00
C LYS A 131 -0.58 -5.64 -21.53
N ALA A 132 0.06 -4.76 -22.27
CA ALA A 132 0.21 -4.90 -23.72
C ALA A 132 1.15 -6.07 -24.10
N VAL A 133 2.10 -6.40 -23.21
CA VAL A 133 3.06 -7.50 -23.39
C VAL A 133 2.59 -8.77 -22.72
N GLN A 134 2.04 -8.67 -21.50
CA GLN A 134 1.60 -9.82 -20.71
C GLN A 134 0.28 -9.50 -20.00
N LYS A 135 -0.69 -10.44 -20.02
CA LYS A 135 -2.00 -10.26 -19.38
C LYS A 135 -2.22 -11.14 -18.15
N ASP A 136 -1.47 -12.22 -18.01
CA ASP A 136 -1.58 -13.20 -16.94
C ASP A 136 -0.67 -12.92 -15.73
N MET A 137 -0.22 -11.67 -15.58
CA MET A 137 0.50 -11.24 -14.38
C MET A 137 -0.38 -11.40 -13.14
N GLU A 138 0.22 -11.86 -12.05
CA GLU A 138 -0.48 -12.04 -10.77
C GLU A 138 0.03 -11.06 -9.72
N ILE A 139 -0.90 -10.34 -9.09
CA ILE A 139 -0.64 -9.52 -7.92
C ILE A 139 -0.94 -10.36 -6.70
N THR A 140 0.06 -10.57 -5.85
CA THR A 140 -0.04 -11.46 -4.71
C THR A 140 0.60 -10.86 -3.46
N ASN A 141 0.36 -11.53 -2.33
CA ASN A 141 1.08 -11.31 -1.09
C ASN A 141 1.07 -9.87 -0.58
N ILE A 142 -0.04 -9.16 -0.81
CA ILE A 142 -0.23 -7.82 -0.23
C ILE A 142 -0.47 -7.98 1.27
N ARG A 143 0.41 -7.39 2.08
CA ARG A 143 0.45 -7.60 3.51
C ARG A 143 1.07 -6.44 4.26
N LEU A 144 0.65 -6.27 5.50
CA LEU A 144 1.31 -5.39 6.45
C LEU A 144 2.58 -6.08 6.99
N LEU A 145 3.71 -5.40 6.94
CA LEU A 145 4.98 -5.89 7.49
C LEU A 145 5.19 -5.39 8.93
N GLU A 146 4.98 -4.11 9.14
CA GLU A 146 5.14 -3.49 10.46
C GLU A 146 4.26 -2.25 10.61
N LYS A 147 3.95 -1.97 11.84
CA LYS A 147 3.39 -0.66 12.24
C LYS A 147 3.93 -0.25 13.59
N SER A 148 4.02 1.03 13.84
CA SER A 148 4.39 1.59 15.13
C SER A 148 3.55 2.82 15.49
N GLY A 149 3.47 3.07 16.80
CA GLY A 149 2.74 4.18 17.37
C GLY A 149 1.27 3.88 17.70
N GLY A 150 0.71 4.67 18.60
CA GLY A 150 -0.65 4.58 19.06
C GLY A 150 -0.88 3.59 20.21
N LYS A 151 -2.15 3.54 20.67
CA LYS A 151 -2.55 2.76 21.87
C LYS A 151 -2.43 1.25 21.68
N SER A 152 -2.59 0.74 20.45
CA SER A 152 -2.51 -0.70 20.16
C SER A 152 -1.08 -1.24 20.07
N GLY A 153 -0.06 -0.38 20.27
CA GLY A 153 1.34 -0.77 20.28
C GLY A 153 1.91 -1.09 18.90
N ASP A 154 3.11 -1.62 18.91
CA ASP A 154 3.85 -1.96 17.70
C ASP A 154 3.49 -3.38 17.22
N TYR A 155 3.50 -3.54 15.92
CA TYR A 155 3.33 -4.83 15.26
C TYR A 155 4.49 -5.03 14.29
N LYS A 156 5.05 -6.22 14.29
CA LYS A 156 6.01 -6.68 13.29
C LYS A 156 5.61 -8.08 12.86
N ARG A 157 5.52 -8.28 11.55
CA ARG A 157 5.24 -9.59 10.98
C ARG A 157 6.43 -10.50 11.20
N GLU A 158 6.17 -11.71 11.68
CA GLU A 158 7.12 -12.82 11.70
C GLU A 158 6.91 -13.60 10.40
N ASP A 159 7.96 -13.77 9.61
CA ASP A 159 7.94 -14.57 8.38
C ASP A 159 8.16 -16.07 8.70
#